data_d2f3f52f0b246f19cc152d004f4bd48e
#
_entry.id   d2f3f52f0b246f19cc152d004f4bd48e
#
_cell.length_a   1.000
_cell.length_b   1.000
_cell.length_c   1.000
_cell.angle_alpha   90.00
_cell.angle_beta   90.00
_cell.angle_gamma   90.00
#
_symmetry.space_group_name_H-M   'P 1'
#
loop_
_entity.id
_entity.type
_entity.pdbx_description
1 polymer ?
#
loop_
_entity_poly.entity_id
_entity_poly.type
_entity_poly.pdbx_seq_one_letter_code
_entity_poly.pdbx_strand_id
1 'polypeptide(L)'
;MQIITNQFQKELKKHGSDHFPFLVSYQRLSEYDSNSFLWHCHPEIEITYIKKGSMHYRVNNRSFHLKEGDIIFCNSNALHSGEMDDQEDCSYIPITFDSKLIYGFFQSTICTKYVDPVIQNLAVCAMHIDYSENWHTIFRDHMLKVISLDKEKPDFYELDISIHMQTMWKLLAEHFPLQ
;
A
#
# COMPACT_ATOMS: atom_id res chain seq x y z
N MET A 1 20.10 -2.72 -6.13
CA MET A 1 19.28 -1.48 -6.20
C MET A 1 18.88 -1.08 -4.79
N GLN A 2 18.70 0.22 -4.48
CA GLN A 2 18.12 0.66 -3.20
C GLN A 2 17.14 1.81 -3.41
N ILE A 3 16.24 1.99 -2.44
CA ILE A 3 15.34 3.14 -2.40
C ILE A 3 16.17 4.38 -2.07
N ILE A 4 16.00 5.43 -2.86
CA ILE A 4 16.74 6.69 -2.68
C ILE A 4 15.95 7.59 -1.73
N THR A 5 16.58 7.94 -0.60
CA THR A 5 15.96 8.76 0.45
C THR A 5 16.81 9.99 0.75
N ASN A 6 16.19 10.99 1.38
CA ASN A 6 16.92 12.09 2.00
C ASN A 6 17.45 11.71 3.41
N GLN A 7 18.11 12.66 4.09
CA GLN A 7 18.65 12.45 5.45
C GLN A 7 17.60 12.12 6.54
N PHE A 8 16.31 12.31 6.25
CA PHE A 8 15.17 11.96 7.14
C PHE A 8 14.47 10.68 6.72
N GLN A 9 15.11 9.84 5.90
CA GLN A 9 14.55 8.60 5.35
C GLN A 9 13.30 8.81 4.49
N LYS A 10 13.03 10.03 4.04
CA LYS A 10 11.92 10.29 3.11
C LYS A 10 12.34 9.91 1.70
N GLU A 11 11.55 9.04 1.06
CA GLU A 11 11.76 8.63 -0.32
C GLU A 11 11.66 9.83 -1.28
N LEU A 12 12.56 9.85 -2.27
CA LEU A 12 12.63 10.93 -3.27
C LEU A 12 11.88 10.59 -4.57
N LYS A 13 11.42 9.35 -4.71
CA LYS A 13 10.63 8.92 -5.86
C LYS A 13 9.25 9.59 -5.84
N LYS A 14 8.79 10.07 -6.99
CA LYS A 14 7.42 10.54 -7.17
C LYS A 14 6.51 9.36 -7.50
N HIS A 15 5.41 9.22 -6.77
CA HIS A 15 4.44 8.15 -6.93
C HIS A 15 3.23 8.65 -7.76
N GLY A 16 3.26 8.31 -9.06
CA GLY A 16 2.24 8.76 -10.01
C GLY A 16 2.46 10.18 -10.56
N SER A 17 1.40 10.79 -11.04
CA SER A 17 1.41 12.15 -11.60
C SER A 17 0.46 13.08 -10.81
N ASP A 18 0.58 14.40 -11.05
CA ASP A 18 -0.33 15.36 -10.41
C ASP A 18 -1.79 15.19 -10.87
N HIS A 19 -2.00 14.64 -12.07
CA HIS A 19 -3.32 14.37 -12.63
C HIS A 19 -3.90 13.02 -12.20
N PHE A 20 -3.02 12.04 -11.92
CA PHE A 20 -3.40 10.73 -11.41
C PHE A 20 -2.33 10.26 -10.40
N PRO A 21 -2.49 10.61 -9.11
CA PRO A 21 -1.49 10.35 -8.08
C PRO A 21 -1.57 8.90 -7.57
N PHE A 22 -1.21 7.98 -8.46
CA PHE A 22 -1.33 6.54 -8.29
C PHE A 22 -0.21 5.83 -9.03
N LEU A 23 0.37 4.81 -8.40
CA LEU A 23 1.43 4.01 -8.98
C LEU A 23 1.32 2.55 -8.53
N VAL A 24 1.36 1.62 -9.48
CA VAL A 24 1.61 0.20 -9.23
C VAL A 24 3.06 -0.11 -9.58
N SER A 25 3.78 -0.73 -8.67
CA SER A 25 5.15 -1.16 -8.88
C SER A 25 5.26 -2.68 -8.80
N TYR A 26 6.18 -3.28 -9.58
CA TYR A 26 6.45 -4.72 -9.57
C TYR A 26 7.86 -4.91 -9.05
N GLN A 27 8.02 -5.49 -7.88
CA GLN A 27 9.28 -5.56 -7.14
C GLN A 27 9.66 -6.99 -6.77
N ARG A 28 10.97 -7.21 -6.60
CA ARG A 28 11.54 -8.43 -6.04
C ARG A 28 12.60 -8.08 -5.01
N LEU A 29 12.62 -8.78 -3.88
CA LEU A 29 13.62 -8.51 -2.85
C LEU A 29 15.04 -8.84 -3.30
N SER A 30 15.21 -9.85 -4.16
CA SER A 30 16.53 -10.19 -4.75
C SER A 30 17.14 -9.08 -5.60
N GLU A 31 16.36 -8.08 -6.05
CA GLU A 31 16.87 -6.94 -6.81
C GLU A 31 17.47 -5.84 -5.92
N TYR A 32 17.23 -5.91 -4.61
CA TYR A 32 17.80 -4.98 -3.63
C TYR A 32 19.09 -5.50 -3.03
N ASP A 33 19.96 -4.56 -2.63
CA ASP A 33 21.19 -4.89 -1.94
C ASP A 33 20.84 -5.59 -0.61
N SER A 34 21.54 -6.69 -0.31
CA SER A 34 21.26 -7.53 0.85
C SER A 34 19.83 -8.11 0.91
N ASN A 35 19.16 -8.26 -0.24
CA ASN A 35 17.80 -8.80 -0.36
C ASN A 35 16.78 -8.06 0.55
N SER A 36 16.96 -6.76 0.71
CA SER A 36 16.12 -5.93 1.58
C SER A 36 16.02 -4.50 1.05
N PHE A 37 14.84 -3.91 1.15
CA PHE A 37 14.70 -2.47 1.01
C PHE A 37 14.79 -1.79 2.39
N LEU A 38 15.56 -0.70 2.41
CA LEU A 38 15.88 0.01 3.64
C LEU A 38 14.68 0.81 4.17
N TRP A 39 14.77 1.20 5.43
CA TRP A 39 13.82 2.07 6.09
C TRP A 39 13.60 3.35 5.30
N HIS A 40 12.35 3.59 4.93
CA HIS A 40 11.92 4.81 4.26
C HIS A 40 10.47 5.15 4.61
N CYS A 41 10.06 6.37 4.32
CA CYS A 41 8.68 6.82 4.43
C CYS A 41 8.34 7.78 3.28
N HIS A 42 7.08 7.90 2.97
CA HIS A 42 6.54 8.84 2.00
C HIS A 42 5.12 9.30 2.42
N PRO A 43 4.63 10.45 1.92
CA PRO A 43 3.34 10.98 2.32
C PRO A 43 2.14 10.20 1.74
N GLU A 44 2.36 9.39 0.73
CA GLU A 44 1.34 8.56 0.14
C GLU A 44 1.00 7.38 1.05
N ILE A 45 -0.15 6.78 0.80
CA ILE A 45 -0.57 5.51 1.37
C ILE A 45 -0.02 4.40 0.50
N GLU A 46 0.42 3.30 1.12
CA GLU A 46 0.85 2.12 0.40
C GLU A 46 0.03 0.90 0.79
N ILE A 47 -0.37 0.12 -0.22
CA ILE A 47 -0.99 -1.20 -0.04
C ILE A 47 -0.16 -2.18 -0.83
N THR A 48 0.51 -3.10 -0.15
CA THR A 48 1.42 -4.07 -0.78
C THR A 48 0.83 -5.48 -0.77
N TYR A 49 0.77 -6.10 -1.96
CA TYR A 49 0.36 -7.48 -2.17
C TYR A 49 1.58 -8.38 -2.34
N ILE A 50 1.63 -9.49 -1.59
CA ILE A 50 2.66 -10.51 -1.76
C ILE A 50 2.22 -11.47 -2.87
N LYS A 51 2.92 -11.38 -4.01
CA LYS A 51 2.60 -12.18 -5.19
C LYS A 51 3.17 -13.60 -5.10
N LYS A 52 4.35 -13.75 -4.53
CA LYS A 52 5.05 -15.03 -4.36
C LYS A 52 6.12 -14.93 -3.29
N GLY A 53 6.36 -16.01 -2.55
CA GLY A 53 7.35 -16.08 -1.48
C GLY A 53 6.87 -15.43 -0.19
N SER A 54 7.81 -15.01 0.64
CA SER A 54 7.53 -14.39 1.93
C SER A 54 8.54 -13.29 2.26
N MET A 55 8.17 -12.39 3.17
CA MET A 55 9.06 -11.36 3.68
C MET A 55 8.75 -10.99 5.13
N HIS A 56 9.77 -10.54 5.83
CA HIS A 56 9.61 -9.79 7.07
C HIS A 56 9.40 -8.31 6.75
N TYR A 57 8.18 -7.82 6.95
CA TYR A 57 7.82 -6.42 6.71
C TYR A 57 7.68 -5.68 8.04
N ARG A 58 8.34 -4.54 8.16
CA ARG A 58 8.31 -3.74 9.39
C ARG A 58 7.69 -2.38 9.12
N VAL A 59 6.82 -1.94 10.03
CA VAL A 59 6.25 -0.60 9.98
C VAL A 59 6.37 0.01 11.37
N ASN A 60 7.14 1.08 11.49
CA ASN A 60 7.51 1.70 12.77
C ASN A 60 8.06 0.63 13.76
N ASN A 61 7.37 0.40 14.87
CA ASN A 61 7.74 -0.59 15.88
C ASN A 61 7.00 -1.93 15.76
N ARG A 62 6.28 -2.17 14.65
CA ARG A 62 5.55 -3.42 14.38
C ARG A 62 6.29 -4.24 13.34
N SER A 63 6.23 -5.56 13.48
CA SER A 63 6.79 -6.53 12.52
C SER A 63 5.69 -7.48 12.06
N PHE A 64 5.72 -7.81 10.77
CA PHE A 64 4.77 -8.70 10.12
C PHE A 64 5.56 -9.73 9.32
N HIS A 65 5.17 -11.00 9.42
CA HIS A 65 5.62 -12.04 8.51
C HIS A 65 4.57 -12.21 7.44
N LEU A 66 4.85 -11.72 6.24
CA LEU A 66 3.94 -11.74 5.10
C LEU A 66 4.30 -12.90 4.18
N LYS A 67 3.30 -13.62 3.69
CA LYS A 67 3.42 -14.74 2.76
C LYS A 67 2.57 -14.53 1.52
N GLU A 68 2.74 -15.38 0.54
CA GLU A 68 1.96 -15.35 -0.71
C GLU A 68 0.46 -15.21 -0.46
N GLY A 69 -0.13 -14.21 -1.10
CA GLY A 69 -1.55 -13.86 -0.97
C GLY A 69 -1.85 -12.80 0.09
N ASP A 70 -0.95 -12.55 1.03
CA ASP A 70 -1.13 -11.52 2.06
C ASP A 70 -1.05 -10.11 1.47
N ILE A 71 -1.75 -9.19 2.14
CA ILE A 71 -1.71 -7.76 1.85
C ILE A 71 -1.36 -7.02 3.14
N ILE A 72 -0.55 -5.98 3.03
CA ILE A 72 -0.27 -5.04 4.11
C ILE A 72 -0.67 -3.63 3.68
N PHE A 73 -1.50 -2.97 4.49
CA PHE A 73 -1.72 -1.53 4.41
C PHE A 73 -0.66 -0.84 5.26
N CYS A 74 0.00 0.17 4.69
CA CYS A 74 0.94 1.05 5.35
C CYS A 74 0.43 2.49 5.24
N ASN A 75 0.24 3.13 6.39
CA ASN A 75 -0.35 4.46 6.46
C ASN A 75 0.62 5.55 5.98
N SER A 76 0.06 6.71 5.61
CA SER A 76 0.81 7.90 5.22
C SER A 76 1.93 8.22 6.23
N ASN A 77 3.13 8.52 5.74
CA ASN A 77 4.33 8.83 6.52
C ASN A 77 4.78 7.75 7.53
N ALA A 78 4.24 6.56 7.49
CA ALA A 78 4.72 5.46 8.32
C ALA A 78 6.08 4.97 7.80
N LEU A 79 7.06 4.89 8.70
CA LEU A 79 8.41 4.40 8.38
C LEU A 79 8.35 2.88 8.20
N HIS A 80 8.81 2.37 7.06
CA HIS A 80 8.72 0.96 6.76
C HIS A 80 9.95 0.40 6.03
N SER A 81 10.16 -0.90 6.16
CA SER A 81 11.22 -1.68 5.51
C SER A 81 10.77 -3.12 5.28
N GLY A 82 11.44 -3.82 4.38
CA GLY A 82 11.20 -5.23 4.13
C GLY A 82 12.49 -5.98 3.87
N GLU A 83 12.56 -7.20 4.38
CA GLU A 83 13.68 -8.11 4.17
C GLU A 83 13.19 -9.50 3.78
N MET A 84 13.95 -10.17 2.96
CA MET A 84 13.64 -11.52 2.50
C MET A 84 13.64 -12.48 3.68
N ASP A 85 12.62 -13.35 3.71
CA ASP A 85 12.55 -14.46 4.63
C ASP A 85 13.25 -15.67 4.01
N ASP A 86 14.13 -16.30 4.78
CA ASP A 86 14.90 -17.48 4.38
C ASP A 86 15.55 -17.43 2.99
N GLN A 87 15.34 -18.44 2.16
CA GLN A 87 16.04 -18.63 0.89
C GLN A 87 15.17 -18.42 -0.36
N GLU A 88 13.87 -18.22 -0.20
CA GLU A 88 12.96 -18.03 -1.32
C GLU A 88 12.77 -16.53 -1.63
N ASP A 89 13.00 -16.17 -2.90
CA ASP A 89 12.79 -14.79 -3.36
C ASP A 89 11.33 -14.37 -3.22
N CYS A 90 11.13 -13.18 -2.68
CA CYS A 90 9.81 -12.58 -2.55
C CYS A 90 9.54 -11.59 -3.67
N SER A 91 8.49 -11.85 -4.46
CA SER A 91 7.95 -10.87 -5.40
C SER A 91 6.66 -10.24 -4.83
N TYR A 92 6.59 -8.93 -4.89
CA TYR A 92 5.50 -8.16 -4.31
C TYR A 92 5.10 -6.97 -5.19
N ILE A 93 3.88 -6.47 -4.98
CA ILE A 93 3.28 -5.42 -5.80
C ILE A 93 2.75 -4.34 -4.87
N PRO A 94 3.53 -3.28 -4.59
CA PRO A 94 3.04 -2.10 -3.90
C PRO A 94 2.17 -1.24 -4.83
N ILE A 95 1.03 -0.81 -4.30
CA ILE A 95 0.18 0.24 -4.84
C ILE A 95 0.34 1.45 -3.93
N THR A 96 0.95 2.50 -4.47
CA THR A 96 1.22 3.74 -3.74
C THR A 96 0.35 4.86 -4.30
N PHE A 97 -0.39 5.60 -3.46
CA PHE A 97 -1.32 6.62 -3.91
C PHE A 97 -1.50 7.76 -2.91
N ASP A 98 -1.73 8.97 -3.43
CA ASP A 98 -2.17 10.11 -2.60
C ASP A 98 -3.64 9.92 -2.21
N SER A 99 -3.97 10.19 -0.96
CA SER A 99 -5.34 10.08 -0.44
C SER A 99 -6.38 10.95 -1.18
N LYS A 100 -5.94 11.93 -1.97
CA LYS A 100 -6.80 12.70 -2.89
C LYS A 100 -7.54 11.81 -3.88
N LEU A 101 -6.95 10.69 -4.26
CA LEU A 101 -7.62 9.71 -5.13
C LEU A 101 -8.94 9.20 -4.51
N ILE A 102 -9.03 9.18 -3.19
CA ILE A 102 -10.20 8.70 -2.44
C ILE A 102 -11.20 9.85 -2.20
N TYR A 103 -10.74 11.00 -1.68
CA TYR A 103 -11.64 12.04 -1.21
C TYR A 103 -11.96 13.14 -2.25
N GLY A 104 -11.21 13.22 -3.36
CA GLY A 104 -11.40 14.17 -4.46
C GLY A 104 -10.94 15.58 -4.11
N PHE A 105 -11.62 16.31 -3.24
CA PHE A 105 -11.27 17.68 -2.87
C PHE A 105 -11.17 17.87 -1.35
N PHE A 106 -10.30 18.80 -0.96
CA PHE A 106 -10.01 19.12 0.44
C PHE A 106 -11.27 19.55 1.18
N GLN A 107 -11.40 19.11 2.45
CA GLN A 107 -12.57 19.35 3.30
C GLN A 107 -13.91 18.78 2.80
N SER A 108 -13.90 17.89 1.82
CA SER A 108 -15.12 17.15 1.47
C SER A 108 -15.58 16.29 2.66
N THR A 109 -16.85 15.88 2.67
CA THR A 109 -17.36 14.93 3.67
C THR A 109 -16.57 13.62 3.64
N ILE A 110 -16.13 13.16 2.47
CA ILE A 110 -15.31 11.95 2.34
C ILE A 110 -13.96 12.17 3.01
N CYS A 111 -13.32 13.33 2.77
CA CYS A 111 -12.05 13.69 3.40
C CYS A 111 -12.16 13.66 4.93
N THR A 112 -13.03 14.50 5.47
CA THR A 112 -13.07 14.77 6.92
C THR A 112 -13.66 13.63 7.75
N LYS A 113 -14.59 12.85 7.17
CA LYS A 113 -15.30 11.80 7.91
C LYS A 113 -14.68 10.41 7.74
N TYR A 114 -14.08 10.10 6.58
CA TYR A 114 -13.68 8.74 6.25
C TYR A 114 -12.20 8.58 5.88
N VAL A 115 -11.48 9.67 5.59
CA VAL A 115 -10.06 9.61 5.21
C VAL A 115 -9.18 10.16 6.33
N ASP A 116 -9.42 11.37 6.79
CA ASP A 116 -8.63 12.01 7.85
C ASP A 116 -8.52 11.17 9.13
N PRO A 117 -9.62 10.54 9.64
CA PRO A 117 -9.52 9.72 10.84
C PRO A 117 -8.60 8.50 10.69
N VAL A 118 -8.43 7.98 9.49
CA VAL A 118 -7.51 6.87 9.19
C VAL A 118 -6.07 7.37 9.07
N ILE A 119 -5.83 8.35 8.20
CA ILE A 119 -4.46 8.82 7.91
C ILE A 119 -3.82 9.56 9.07
N GLN A 120 -4.61 10.19 9.95
CA GLN A 120 -4.12 10.90 11.13
C GLN A 120 -4.01 10.00 12.36
N ASN A 121 -4.43 8.74 12.27
CA ASN A 121 -4.34 7.80 13.39
C ASN A 121 -2.91 7.24 13.52
N LEU A 122 -2.11 7.89 14.36
CA LEU A 122 -0.72 7.48 14.62
C LEU A 122 -0.60 6.14 15.37
N ALA A 123 -1.68 5.68 16.02
CA ALA A 123 -1.68 4.40 16.74
C ALA A 123 -1.77 3.20 15.78
N VAL A 124 -2.34 3.40 14.59
CA VAL A 124 -2.49 2.34 13.58
C VAL A 124 -1.75 2.72 12.32
N CYS A 125 -0.46 2.41 12.30
CA CYS A 125 0.42 2.68 11.16
C CYS A 125 0.33 1.62 10.05
N ALA A 126 -0.17 0.42 10.36
CA ALA A 126 -0.29 -0.68 9.40
C ALA A 126 -1.43 -1.64 9.78
N MET A 127 -1.97 -2.33 8.78
CA MET A 127 -2.97 -3.38 8.94
C MET A 127 -2.62 -4.55 8.02
N HIS A 128 -2.49 -5.75 8.60
CA HIS A 128 -2.31 -6.99 7.86
C HIS A 128 -3.67 -7.53 7.43
N ILE A 129 -3.81 -7.81 6.15
CA ILE A 129 -5.01 -8.34 5.50
C ILE A 129 -4.64 -9.70 4.93
N ASP A 130 -5.13 -10.75 5.55
CA ASP A 130 -4.90 -12.15 5.21
C ASP A 130 -6.20 -12.86 4.80
N TYR A 131 -6.31 -14.16 5.05
CA TYR A 131 -7.52 -14.94 4.73
C TYR A 131 -8.44 -15.17 5.94
N SER A 132 -8.18 -14.54 7.09
CA SER A 132 -8.87 -14.81 8.34
C SER A 132 -10.31 -14.29 8.36
N GLU A 133 -10.63 -13.27 7.56
CA GLU A 133 -11.95 -12.64 7.53
C GLU A 133 -12.52 -12.54 6.11
N ASN A 134 -13.85 -12.57 5.98
CA ASN A 134 -14.52 -12.54 4.67
C ASN A 134 -14.18 -11.27 3.86
N TRP A 135 -14.09 -10.11 4.51
CA TRP A 135 -13.79 -8.86 3.84
C TRP A 135 -12.35 -8.82 3.27
N HIS A 136 -11.42 -9.60 3.83
CA HIS A 136 -10.06 -9.75 3.30
C HIS A 136 -10.07 -10.32 1.87
N THR A 137 -10.93 -11.29 1.62
CA THR A 137 -11.09 -11.86 0.27
C THR A 137 -11.63 -10.82 -0.71
N ILE A 138 -12.67 -10.07 -0.31
CA ILE A 138 -13.26 -9.02 -1.14
C ILE A 138 -12.23 -7.92 -1.42
N PHE A 139 -11.48 -7.49 -0.41
CA PHE A 139 -10.42 -6.49 -0.53
C PHE A 139 -9.36 -6.92 -1.56
N ARG A 140 -8.90 -8.17 -1.45
CA ARG A 140 -7.90 -8.73 -2.36
C ARG A 140 -8.43 -8.81 -3.80
N ASP A 141 -9.68 -9.23 -4.01
CA ASP A 141 -10.27 -9.30 -5.36
C ASP A 141 -10.26 -7.92 -6.04
N HIS A 142 -10.61 -6.86 -5.30
CA HIS A 142 -10.50 -5.49 -5.78
C HIS A 142 -9.04 -5.09 -6.07
N MET A 143 -8.10 -5.45 -5.19
CA MET A 143 -6.68 -5.15 -5.39
C MET A 143 -6.11 -5.83 -6.64
N LEU A 144 -6.42 -7.11 -6.85
CA LEU A 144 -6.00 -7.85 -8.05
C LEU A 144 -6.61 -7.23 -9.33
N LYS A 145 -7.85 -6.74 -9.24
CA LYS A 145 -8.48 -6.04 -10.35
C LYS A 145 -7.79 -4.71 -10.68
N VAL A 146 -7.41 -3.94 -9.66
CA VAL A 146 -6.62 -2.71 -9.82
C VAL A 146 -5.28 -3.00 -10.50
N ILE A 147 -4.57 -4.05 -10.07
CA ILE A 147 -3.30 -4.46 -10.66
C ILE A 147 -3.47 -4.85 -12.14
N SER A 148 -4.54 -5.60 -12.48
CA SER A 148 -4.86 -5.96 -13.87
C SER A 148 -5.18 -4.73 -14.73
N LEU A 149 -6.00 -3.81 -14.23
CA LEU A 149 -6.38 -2.57 -14.91
C LEU A 149 -5.15 -1.69 -15.19
N ASP A 150 -4.25 -1.52 -14.22
CA ASP A 150 -3.02 -0.75 -14.43
C ASP A 150 -2.11 -1.38 -15.48
N LYS A 151 -2.03 -2.71 -15.52
CA LYS A 151 -1.21 -3.45 -16.48
C LYS A 151 -1.77 -3.40 -17.89
N GLU A 152 -3.07 -3.59 -18.06
CA GLU A 152 -3.74 -3.73 -19.35
C GLU A 152 -4.17 -2.40 -19.96
N LYS A 153 -4.46 -1.41 -19.11
CA LYS A 153 -4.90 -0.04 -19.46
C LYS A 153 -6.01 -0.01 -20.52
N PRO A 154 -7.13 -0.71 -20.31
CA PRO A 154 -8.27 -0.60 -21.20
C PRO A 154 -8.87 0.81 -21.14
N ASP A 155 -9.81 1.11 -22.06
CA ASP A 155 -10.59 2.37 -22.00
C ASP A 155 -11.23 2.53 -20.61
N PHE A 156 -11.16 3.75 -20.05
CA PHE A 156 -11.68 4.11 -18.71
C PHE A 156 -10.92 3.49 -17.50
N TYR A 157 -9.73 2.90 -17.69
CA TYR A 157 -9.03 2.19 -16.61
C TYR A 157 -8.76 3.07 -15.38
N GLU A 158 -8.49 4.37 -15.53
CA GLU A 158 -8.29 5.28 -14.39
C GLU A 158 -9.57 5.44 -13.57
N LEU A 159 -10.73 5.49 -14.23
CA LEU A 159 -12.02 5.57 -13.56
C LEU A 159 -12.33 4.26 -12.83
N ASP A 160 -12.11 3.13 -13.50
CA ASP A 160 -12.30 1.81 -12.90
C ASP A 160 -11.36 1.60 -11.70
N ILE A 161 -10.07 1.98 -11.81
CA ILE A 161 -9.13 1.98 -10.67
C ILE A 161 -9.70 2.82 -9.53
N SER A 162 -10.18 4.03 -9.78
CA SER A 162 -10.73 4.91 -8.75
C SER A 162 -11.93 4.27 -8.04
N ILE A 163 -12.82 3.60 -8.75
CA ILE A 163 -13.97 2.88 -8.18
C ILE A 163 -13.51 1.74 -7.26
N HIS A 164 -12.56 0.93 -7.72
CA HIS A 164 -12.01 -0.17 -6.93
C HIS A 164 -11.24 0.34 -5.70
N MET A 165 -10.44 1.39 -5.84
CA MET A 165 -9.70 1.99 -4.74
C MET A 165 -10.63 2.59 -3.67
N GLN A 166 -11.74 3.24 -4.06
CA GLN A 166 -12.75 3.72 -3.11
C GLN A 166 -13.46 2.57 -2.39
N THR A 167 -13.71 1.45 -3.08
CA THR A 167 -14.30 0.26 -2.44
C THR A 167 -13.33 -0.37 -1.44
N MET A 168 -12.06 -0.50 -1.80
CA MET A 168 -11.02 -0.97 -0.88
C MET A 168 -10.88 -0.05 0.32
N TRP A 169 -10.89 1.27 0.10
CA TRP A 169 -10.83 2.25 1.19
C TRP A 169 -12.02 2.13 2.15
N LYS A 170 -13.24 1.96 1.61
CA LYS A 170 -14.45 1.75 2.42
C LYS A 170 -14.29 0.51 3.31
N LEU A 171 -13.89 -0.62 2.74
CA LEU A 171 -13.65 -1.86 3.51
C LEU A 171 -12.60 -1.65 4.61
N LEU A 172 -11.49 -0.98 4.29
CA LEU A 172 -10.45 -0.67 5.25
C LEU A 172 -10.97 0.22 6.37
N ALA A 173 -11.67 1.30 6.06
CA ALA A 173 -12.19 2.25 7.04
C ALA A 173 -13.26 1.63 7.96
N GLU A 174 -14.08 0.69 7.46
CA GLU A 174 -15.08 -0.05 8.25
C GLU A 174 -14.43 -0.96 9.30
N HIS A 175 -13.22 -1.48 9.02
CA HIS A 175 -12.50 -2.41 9.90
C HIS A 175 -11.30 -1.77 10.59
N PHE A 176 -11.02 -0.51 10.29
CA PHE A 176 -9.93 0.22 10.92
C PHE A 176 -10.27 0.54 12.38
N PRO A 177 -9.38 0.20 13.35
CA PRO A 177 -9.66 0.48 14.75
C PRO A 177 -9.58 1.99 15.02
N LEU A 178 -10.68 2.68 14.78
CA LEU A 178 -10.86 4.08 15.20
C LEU A 178 -11.12 4.08 16.70
N GLN A 179 -10.17 4.61 17.49
CA GLN A 179 -10.34 4.92 18.89
C GLN A 179 -10.98 6.30 19.05
#